data_1fc6db74222b9d42eeacb5adaed433bd
#
_entry.id   1fc6db74222b9d42eeacb5adaed433bd
#
_cell.length_a   1.000
_cell.length_b   1.000
_cell.length_c   1.000
_cell.angle_alpha   90.00
_cell.angle_beta   90.00
_cell.angle_gamma   90.00
#
_symmetry.space_group_name_H-M   'P 1'
#
loop_
_entity.id
_entity.type
_entity.pdbx_description
1 polymer ?
#
loop_
_entity_poly.entity_id
_entity_poly.type
_entity_poly.pdbx_seq_one_letter_code
_entity_poly.pdbx_strand_id
1 'polypeptide(L)'
;SLSGSIFLHCANKPDFSDFNNMIYGHHMEKHMMFGDVGLFADKEYFDEHPYGNLFFDGKDHGIEFYALIQADAYNERLFSVSSEEPAAKQAYLQEISDNALHKRNIELTENDHLVLLITCTSDMTNGRNILVGRLTDQVYPEKEKAKNLGTGIDKLKEKMIQVPVIYWILLLIIVLLLIDRKLKKKGKKKHENS
;
A
#
# COMPACT_ATOMS: atom_id res chain seq x y z
N SER A 1 -7.38 17.78 16.00
CA SER A 1 -7.18 17.65 14.55
C SER A 1 -8.36 16.89 13.95
N LEU A 2 -8.87 17.31 12.79
CA LEU A 2 -9.92 16.58 12.07
C LEU A 2 -9.42 15.22 11.54
N SER A 3 -8.10 15.07 11.42
CA SER A 3 -7.45 13.84 10.91
C SER A 3 -7.24 12.78 12.00
N GLY A 4 -7.56 13.06 13.27
CA GLY A 4 -7.24 12.17 14.37
C GLY A 4 -5.74 12.11 14.67
N SER A 5 -5.29 10.98 15.22
CA SER A 5 -3.89 10.69 15.53
C SER A 5 -3.58 9.23 15.27
N ILE A 6 -2.30 8.92 15.08
CA ILE A 6 -1.78 7.56 15.21
C ILE A 6 -1.58 7.30 16.70
N PHE A 7 -2.04 6.16 17.20
CA PHE A 7 -1.97 5.86 18.63
C PHE A 7 -1.74 4.38 18.90
N LEU A 8 -1.04 4.09 19.99
CA LEU A 8 -0.87 2.75 20.53
C LEU A 8 -2.14 2.33 21.28
N HIS A 9 -2.50 1.05 21.19
CA HIS A 9 -3.64 0.50 21.93
C HIS A 9 -3.46 0.70 23.44
N CYS A 10 -4.53 1.08 24.12
CA CYS A 10 -4.48 1.47 25.55
C CYS A 10 -4.02 0.37 26.51
N ALA A 11 -4.15 -0.90 26.12
CA ALA A 11 -3.66 -2.03 26.90
C ALA A 11 -2.19 -2.38 26.63
N ASN A 12 -1.57 -1.81 25.59
CA ASN A 12 -0.16 -2.03 25.30
C ASN A 12 0.74 -1.11 26.13
N LYS A 13 1.90 -1.63 26.50
CA LYS A 13 2.97 -0.85 27.12
C LYS A 13 3.62 0.09 26.15
N PRO A 14 3.96 1.34 26.56
CA PRO A 14 4.51 2.34 25.66
C PRO A 14 5.97 2.05 25.21
N ASP A 15 6.64 1.11 25.86
CA ASP A 15 7.99 0.64 25.52
C ASP A 15 8.02 -0.48 24.48
N PHE A 16 6.86 -0.87 23.94
CA PHE A 16 6.69 -1.95 22.96
C PHE A 16 7.21 -3.32 23.43
N SER A 17 7.28 -3.54 24.75
CA SER A 17 7.73 -4.80 25.36
C SER A 17 6.67 -5.91 25.36
N ASP A 18 5.43 -5.63 24.97
CA ASP A 18 4.42 -6.66 24.82
C ASP A 18 4.72 -7.55 23.61
N PHE A 19 4.18 -8.77 23.62
CA PHE A 19 4.32 -9.69 22.51
C PHE A 19 3.73 -9.12 21.21
N ASN A 20 2.52 -8.53 21.26
CA ASN A 20 1.88 -7.87 20.13
C ASN A 20 1.48 -6.44 20.49
N ASN A 21 2.00 -5.50 19.73
CA ASN A 21 1.83 -4.06 19.94
C ASN A 21 0.96 -3.50 18.80
N MET A 22 -0.22 -3.01 19.12
CA MET A 22 -1.21 -2.57 18.16
C MET A 22 -1.22 -1.06 17.99
N ILE A 23 -0.89 -0.58 16.80
CA ILE A 23 -0.90 0.84 16.46
C ILE A 23 -2.07 1.09 15.50
N TYR A 24 -2.91 2.04 15.85
CA TYR A 24 -4.07 2.43 15.06
C TYR A 24 -3.82 3.74 14.35
N GLY A 25 -4.26 3.83 13.10
CA GLY A 25 -4.25 5.07 12.32
C GLY A 25 -5.41 5.11 11.33
N HIS A 26 -5.89 6.31 11.03
CA HIS A 26 -6.95 6.47 10.04
C HIS A 26 -6.47 6.07 8.63
N HIS A 27 -7.37 5.44 7.89
CA HIS A 27 -7.22 5.34 6.44
C HIS A 27 -7.51 6.72 5.84
N MET A 28 -6.52 7.33 5.20
CA MET A 28 -6.64 8.63 4.56
C MET A 28 -6.04 8.60 3.15
N GLU A 29 -6.65 9.37 2.25
CA GLU A 29 -6.13 9.57 0.90
C GLU A 29 -4.77 10.29 0.91
N LYS A 30 -4.08 10.28 -0.23
CA LYS A 30 -2.83 11.01 -0.48
C LYS A 30 -1.67 10.58 0.43
N HIS A 31 -1.57 9.30 0.73
CA HIS A 31 -0.48 8.73 1.52
C HIS A 31 -0.36 9.32 2.93
N MET A 32 -1.48 9.75 3.51
CA MET A 32 -1.52 10.32 4.84
C MET A 32 -1.92 9.28 5.87
N MET A 33 -1.41 9.44 7.09
CA MET A 33 -1.66 8.53 8.22
C MET A 33 -1.34 7.07 7.84
N PHE A 34 -2.32 6.16 7.95
CA PHE A 34 -2.19 4.75 7.53
C PHE A 34 -2.88 4.46 6.18
N GLY A 35 -3.01 5.47 5.31
CA GLY A 35 -3.58 5.30 3.97
C GLY A 35 -2.84 4.26 3.13
N ASP A 36 -1.52 4.15 3.28
CA ASP A 36 -0.69 3.22 2.50
C ASP A 36 -0.76 1.77 2.99
N VAL A 37 -1.26 1.51 4.21
CA VAL A 37 -1.42 0.14 4.71
C VAL A 37 -2.34 -0.69 3.81
N GLY A 38 -3.35 -0.06 3.21
CA GLY A 38 -4.25 -0.73 2.26
C GLY A 38 -3.56 -1.18 0.96
N LEU A 39 -2.46 -0.52 0.55
CA LEU A 39 -1.71 -0.87 -0.65
C LEU A 39 -1.03 -2.24 -0.54
N PHE A 40 -0.75 -2.70 0.67
CA PHE A 40 -0.20 -4.03 0.92
C PHE A 40 -1.16 -5.18 0.55
N ALA A 41 -2.42 -4.88 0.22
CA ALA A 41 -3.34 -5.87 -0.36
C ALA A 41 -2.93 -6.28 -1.78
N ASP A 42 -2.22 -5.40 -2.51
CA ASP A 42 -1.55 -5.76 -3.74
C ASP A 42 -0.29 -6.59 -3.44
N LYS A 43 -0.19 -7.75 -4.10
CA LYS A 43 0.92 -8.70 -3.83
C LYS A 43 2.28 -8.15 -4.24
N GLU A 44 2.36 -7.42 -5.35
CA GLU A 44 3.60 -6.82 -5.84
C GLU A 44 4.06 -5.73 -4.88
N TYR A 45 3.14 -4.84 -4.47
CA TYR A 45 3.44 -3.82 -3.46
C TYR A 45 3.90 -4.45 -2.13
N PHE A 46 3.21 -5.50 -1.66
CA PHE A 46 3.61 -6.24 -0.46
C PHE A 46 5.05 -6.75 -0.60
N ASP A 47 5.41 -7.39 -1.73
CA ASP A 47 6.74 -7.98 -1.93
C ASP A 47 7.85 -6.92 -2.02
N GLU A 48 7.57 -5.77 -2.63
CA GLU A 48 8.53 -4.67 -2.78
C GLU A 48 8.79 -3.87 -1.50
N HIS A 49 7.89 -3.96 -0.50
CA HIS A 49 7.95 -3.18 0.74
C HIS A 49 8.09 -4.10 1.97
N PRO A 50 9.24 -4.80 2.12
CA PRO A 50 9.42 -5.78 3.20
C PRO A 50 9.69 -5.16 4.57
N TYR A 51 10.07 -3.89 4.64
CA TYR A 51 10.57 -3.26 5.85
C TYR A 51 9.92 -1.92 6.16
N GLY A 52 9.91 -1.56 7.43
CA GLY A 52 9.56 -0.25 7.94
C GLY A 52 10.46 0.13 9.12
N ASN A 53 10.29 1.35 9.63
CA ASN A 53 10.94 1.81 10.84
C ASN A 53 9.92 2.42 11.80
N LEU A 54 10.17 2.28 13.09
CA LEU A 54 9.37 2.83 14.17
C LEU A 54 10.28 3.54 15.17
N PHE A 55 10.00 4.80 15.45
CA PHE A 55 10.73 5.57 16.45
C PHE A 55 10.02 5.50 17.81
N PHE A 56 10.69 4.96 18.82
CA PHE A 56 10.26 5.00 20.22
C PHE A 56 11.47 4.86 21.13
N ASP A 57 11.33 5.18 22.40
CA ASP A 57 12.40 5.14 23.40
C ASP A 57 13.69 5.88 22.95
N GLY A 58 13.51 6.99 22.19
CA GLY A 58 14.62 7.85 21.77
C GLY A 58 15.48 7.32 20.63
N LYS A 59 15.13 6.20 19.98
CA LYS A 59 15.86 5.62 18.85
C LYS A 59 14.92 5.02 17.79
N ASP A 60 15.46 4.80 16.60
CA ASP A 60 14.78 4.05 15.54
C ASP A 60 14.93 2.56 15.78
N HIS A 61 13.86 1.83 15.47
CA HIS A 61 13.79 0.38 15.43
C HIS A 61 13.27 -0.05 14.05
N GLY A 62 13.74 -1.19 13.55
CA GLY A 62 13.24 -1.75 12.30
C GLY A 62 11.98 -2.57 12.51
N ILE A 63 11.17 -2.62 11.45
CA ILE A 63 10.04 -3.54 11.34
C ILE A 63 10.26 -4.40 10.10
N GLU A 64 10.23 -5.71 10.29
CA GLU A 64 10.22 -6.67 9.19
C GLU A 64 8.78 -7.15 8.97
N PHE A 65 8.14 -6.68 7.91
CA PHE A 65 6.74 -7.00 7.64
C PHE A 65 6.57 -8.48 7.29
N TYR A 66 5.75 -9.17 8.05
CA TYR A 66 5.46 -10.60 7.92
C TYR A 66 4.22 -10.87 7.09
N ALA A 67 3.10 -10.25 7.43
CA ALA A 67 1.81 -10.55 6.82
C ALA A 67 0.91 -9.32 6.70
N LEU A 68 0.03 -9.36 5.70
CA LEU A 68 -1.17 -8.51 5.66
C LEU A 68 -2.40 -9.37 5.93
N ILE A 69 -3.26 -8.90 6.82
CA ILE A 69 -4.54 -9.50 7.16
C ILE A 69 -5.67 -8.52 6.80
N GLN A 70 -6.76 -9.03 6.26
CA GLN A 70 -8.03 -8.32 6.15
C GLN A 70 -9.05 -9.00 7.05
N ALA A 71 -9.51 -8.31 8.09
CA ALA A 71 -10.37 -8.88 9.11
C ALA A 71 -11.56 -7.96 9.44
N ASP A 72 -12.62 -8.55 9.97
CA ASP A 72 -13.70 -7.81 10.61
C ASP A 72 -13.23 -7.27 11.98
N ALA A 73 -13.59 -6.03 12.30
CA ALA A 73 -13.24 -5.38 13.57
C ALA A 73 -13.72 -6.11 14.82
N TYR A 74 -14.68 -7.03 14.68
CA TYR A 74 -15.20 -7.87 15.77
C TYR A 74 -14.40 -9.16 15.99
N ASN A 75 -13.31 -9.40 15.26
CA ASN A 75 -12.42 -10.52 15.53
C ASN A 75 -11.59 -10.26 16.80
N GLU A 76 -12.17 -10.57 17.97
CA GLU A 76 -11.55 -10.32 19.26
C GLU A 76 -10.15 -10.94 19.41
N ARG A 77 -9.85 -12.04 18.71
CA ARG A 77 -8.53 -12.70 18.80
C ARG A 77 -7.44 -11.85 18.20
N LEU A 78 -7.67 -11.25 17.03
CA LEU A 78 -6.70 -10.40 16.35
C LEU A 78 -6.51 -9.04 17.04
N PHE A 79 -7.55 -8.54 17.73
CA PHE A 79 -7.57 -7.20 18.34
C PHE A 79 -7.39 -7.22 19.86
N SER A 80 -6.92 -8.32 20.43
CA SER A 80 -6.55 -8.41 21.84
C SER A 80 -5.04 -8.44 22.05
N VAL A 81 -4.59 -7.83 23.15
CA VAL A 81 -3.19 -8.02 23.59
C VAL A 81 -3.04 -9.45 24.07
N SER A 82 -2.09 -10.19 23.48
CA SER A 82 -1.83 -11.58 23.85
C SER A 82 -1.28 -11.68 25.27
N SER A 83 -1.64 -12.75 25.98
CA SER A 83 -1.03 -13.06 27.26
C SER A 83 0.43 -13.47 27.08
N GLU A 84 1.21 -13.40 28.17
CA GLU A 84 2.63 -13.81 28.15
C GLU A 84 2.83 -15.35 28.11
N GLU A 85 1.74 -16.12 28.21
CA GLU A 85 1.80 -17.57 28.14
C GLU A 85 2.24 -18.06 26.75
N PRO A 86 3.28 -18.92 26.64
CA PRO A 86 3.79 -19.40 25.33
C PRO A 86 2.71 -20.00 24.44
N ALA A 87 1.81 -20.77 25.01
CA ALA A 87 0.71 -21.38 24.23
C ALA A 87 -0.25 -20.33 23.64
N ALA A 88 -0.51 -19.23 24.35
CA ALA A 88 -1.34 -18.14 23.85
C ALA A 88 -0.61 -17.37 22.72
N LYS A 89 0.70 -17.13 22.86
CA LYS A 89 1.51 -16.51 21.82
C LYS A 89 1.54 -17.36 20.54
N GLN A 90 1.75 -18.67 20.67
CA GLN A 90 1.70 -19.59 19.53
C GLN A 90 0.33 -19.61 18.86
N ALA A 91 -0.76 -19.65 19.64
CA ALA A 91 -2.12 -19.59 19.11
C ALA A 91 -2.37 -18.27 18.35
N TYR A 92 -1.84 -17.14 18.84
CA TYR A 92 -1.92 -15.86 18.16
C TYR A 92 -1.13 -15.82 16.85
N LEU A 93 0.08 -16.40 16.80
CA LEU A 93 0.86 -16.55 15.57
C LEU A 93 0.14 -17.40 14.55
N GLN A 94 -0.52 -18.48 14.99
CA GLN A 94 -1.33 -19.32 14.12
C GLN A 94 -2.54 -18.55 13.56
N GLU A 95 -3.25 -17.78 14.42
CA GLU A 95 -4.37 -16.92 13.98
C GLU A 95 -3.93 -15.92 12.91
N ILE A 96 -2.77 -15.26 13.08
CA ILE A 96 -2.18 -14.38 12.07
C ILE A 96 -1.93 -15.14 10.77
N SER A 97 -1.30 -16.31 10.84
CA SER A 97 -0.94 -17.12 9.68
C SER A 97 -2.16 -17.58 8.90
N ASP A 98 -3.23 -17.99 9.60
CA ASP A 98 -4.45 -18.53 9.00
C ASP A 98 -5.31 -17.45 8.34
N ASN A 99 -5.25 -16.22 8.85
CA ASN A 99 -6.01 -15.08 8.32
C ASN A 99 -5.20 -14.22 7.34
N ALA A 100 -3.94 -14.56 7.06
CA ALA A 100 -3.08 -13.76 6.19
C ALA A 100 -3.53 -13.82 4.73
N LEU A 101 -3.82 -12.65 4.15
CA LEU A 101 -4.02 -12.48 2.71
C LEU A 101 -2.70 -12.71 1.96
N HIS A 102 -1.62 -12.11 2.48
CA HIS A 102 -0.24 -12.30 2.04
C HIS A 102 0.65 -12.52 3.23
N LYS A 103 1.63 -13.43 3.12
CA LYS A 103 2.67 -13.61 4.13
C LYS A 103 4.03 -13.92 3.51
N ARG A 104 5.09 -13.54 4.21
CA ARG A 104 6.48 -13.87 3.90
C ARG A 104 6.94 -15.12 4.63
N ASN A 105 7.95 -15.76 4.09
CA ASN A 105 8.60 -16.88 4.75
C ASN A 105 9.58 -16.37 5.83
N ILE A 106 9.01 -15.83 6.90
CA ILE A 106 9.72 -15.40 8.11
C ILE A 106 9.27 -16.30 9.23
N GLU A 107 10.21 -16.90 9.95
CA GLU A 107 9.91 -17.68 11.14
C GLU A 107 9.67 -16.74 12.32
N LEU A 108 8.44 -16.70 12.81
CA LEU A 108 8.07 -15.96 14.03
C LEU A 108 7.97 -16.93 15.19
N THR A 109 8.44 -16.48 16.36
CA THR A 109 8.45 -17.24 17.60
C THR A 109 7.77 -16.50 18.74
N GLU A 110 7.48 -17.17 19.84
CA GLU A 110 6.94 -16.56 21.07
C GLU A 110 7.89 -15.56 21.76
N ASN A 111 9.15 -15.49 21.32
CA ASN A 111 10.15 -14.55 21.83
C ASN A 111 10.26 -13.26 21.00
N ASP A 112 9.57 -13.21 19.85
CA ASP A 112 9.53 -12.01 19.04
C ASP A 112 8.56 -10.98 19.62
N HIS A 113 8.77 -9.70 19.32
CA HIS A 113 7.83 -8.63 19.54
C HIS A 113 7.19 -8.23 18.21
N LEU A 114 5.86 -8.26 18.15
CA LEU A 114 5.13 -7.93 16.94
C LEU A 114 4.62 -6.49 17.00
N VAL A 115 4.59 -5.85 15.83
CA VAL A 115 3.91 -4.57 15.60
C VAL A 115 2.80 -4.79 14.58
N LEU A 116 1.59 -4.36 14.93
CA LEU A 116 0.42 -4.42 14.06
C LEU A 116 -0.01 -3.00 13.68
N LEU A 117 0.11 -2.64 12.41
CA LEU A 117 -0.39 -1.37 11.89
C LEU A 117 -1.82 -1.57 11.40
N ILE A 118 -2.79 -0.96 12.09
CA ILE A 118 -4.22 -1.24 11.93
C ILE A 118 -4.94 -0.01 11.38
N THR A 119 -5.67 -0.19 10.29
CA THR A 119 -6.50 0.86 9.69
C THR A 119 -7.84 0.32 9.20
N CYS A 120 -8.78 1.21 8.92
CA CYS A 120 -10.04 0.84 8.26
C CYS A 120 -9.78 0.45 6.80
N THR A 121 -10.59 -0.46 6.26
CA THR A 121 -10.70 -0.67 4.81
C THR A 121 -12.02 -0.10 4.30
N SER A 122 -12.02 0.38 3.05
CA SER A 122 -13.24 0.87 2.37
C SER A 122 -14.10 -0.25 1.80
N ASP A 123 -13.54 -1.44 1.65
CA ASP A 123 -14.12 -2.53 0.86
C ASP A 123 -15.08 -3.42 1.67
N MET A 124 -15.05 -3.30 3.00
CA MET A 124 -15.86 -4.09 3.92
C MET A 124 -16.47 -3.19 5.00
N THR A 125 -17.75 -3.44 5.32
CA THR A 125 -18.36 -2.87 6.54
C THR A 125 -17.60 -3.39 7.75
N ASN A 126 -17.09 -2.48 8.59
CA ASN A 126 -16.22 -2.80 9.73
C ASN A 126 -14.88 -3.49 9.39
N GLY A 127 -14.48 -3.51 8.12
CA GLY A 127 -13.22 -4.10 7.70
C GLY A 127 -12.00 -3.37 8.24
N ARG A 128 -10.95 -4.13 8.51
CA ARG A 128 -9.63 -3.64 8.92
C ARG A 128 -8.54 -4.28 8.09
N ASN A 129 -7.59 -3.45 7.66
CA ASN A 129 -6.30 -3.91 7.19
C ASN A 129 -5.34 -3.91 8.38
N ILE A 130 -4.64 -5.02 8.59
CA ILE A 130 -3.67 -5.22 9.65
C ILE A 130 -2.35 -5.64 9.00
N LEU A 131 -1.37 -4.74 8.97
CA LEU A 131 -0.03 -5.07 8.52
C LEU A 131 0.79 -5.49 9.75
N VAL A 132 1.16 -6.77 9.77
CA VAL A 132 1.90 -7.39 10.88
C VAL A 132 3.37 -7.43 10.54
N GLY A 133 4.22 -7.00 11.47
CA GLY A 133 5.66 -7.09 11.34
C GLY A 133 6.33 -7.50 12.65
N ARG A 134 7.55 -8.03 12.54
CA ARG A 134 8.44 -8.29 13.65
C ARG A 134 9.28 -7.04 13.95
N LEU A 135 9.31 -6.62 15.21
CA LEU A 135 10.19 -5.55 15.67
C LEU A 135 11.64 -6.05 15.76
N THR A 136 12.57 -5.26 15.25
CA THR A 136 14.00 -5.59 15.25
C THR A 136 14.84 -4.39 15.67
N ASP A 137 16.06 -4.65 16.17
CA ASP A 137 17.03 -3.58 16.42
C ASP A 137 17.72 -3.09 15.13
N GLN A 138 17.55 -3.79 14.03
CA GLN A 138 18.11 -3.39 12.74
C GLN A 138 17.22 -2.32 12.10
N VAL A 139 17.74 -1.11 11.96
CA VAL A 139 17.09 -0.02 11.21
C VAL A 139 17.30 -0.24 9.72
N TYR A 140 16.22 -0.14 8.96
CA TYR A 140 16.27 -0.28 7.51
C TYR A 140 16.38 1.11 6.85
N PRO A 141 17.23 1.26 5.80
CA PRO A 141 17.30 2.52 5.07
C PRO A 141 15.92 2.83 4.47
N GLU A 142 15.44 4.04 4.66
CA GLU A 142 14.29 4.51 3.90
C GLU A 142 14.65 4.34 2.42
N LYS A 143 13.86 3.54 1.69
CA LYS A 143 13.89 3.63 0.23
C LYS A 143 13.59 5.10 -0.05
N GLU A 144 14.58 5.86 -0.54
CA GLU A 144 14.30 7.20 -1.04
C GLU A 144 13.04 7.03 -1.88
N LYS A 145 11.97 7.75 -1.48
CA LYS A 145 10.80 7.88 -2.34
C LYS A 145 11.40 8.29 -3.65
N ALA A 146 11.50 7.36 -4.59
CA ALA A 146 11.94 7.67 -5.92
C ALA A 146 11.13 8.91 -6.22
N LYS A 147 11.81 10.08 -6.22
CA LYS A 147 11.17 11.31 -6.63
C LYS A 147 10.56 10.87 -7.91
N ASN A 148 9.23 10.70 -7.91
CA ASN A 148 8.47 10.59 -9.14
C ASN A 148 8.68 11.91 -9.87
N LEU A 149 9.91 12.07 -10.36
CA LEU A 149 10.22 12.82 -11.53
C LEU A 149 9.68 11.95 -12.68
N GLY A 150 8.37 11.65 -12.57
CA GLY A 150 7.63 11.19 -13.73
C GLY A 150 7.91 12.26 -14.75
N THR A 151 8.84 11.95 -15.66
CA THR A 151 9.09 12.78 -16.82
C THR A 151 7.70 13.11 -17.36
N GLY A 152 7.50 14.31 -17.88
CA GLY A 152 6.19 14.73 -18.40
C GLY A 152 5.58 13.72 -19.38
N ILE A 153 6.38 12.78 -19.87
CA ILE A 153 6.06 11.62 -20.70
C ILE A 153 5.25 10.55 -19.92
N ASP A 154 5.55 10.26 -18.66
CA ASP A 154 4.81 9.24 -17.89
C ASP A 154 3.43 9.74 -17.47
N LYS A 155 3.32 11.02 -17.09
CA LYS A 155 2.02 11.68 -16.86
C LYS A 155 1.19 11.79 -18.14
N LEU A 156 1.83 11.94 -19.30
CA LEU A 156 1.17 11.89 -20.61
C LEU A 156 0.69 10.48 -20.93
N LYS A 157 1.47 9.44 -20.64
CA LYS A 157 1.05 8.04 -20.83
C LYS A 157 -0.15 7.67 -19.98
N GLU A 158 -0.18 8.01 -18.69
CA GLU A 158 -1.34 7.76 -17.84
C GLU A 158 -2.60 8.50 -18.32
N LYS A 159 -2.47 9.77 -18.72
CA LYS A 159 -3.60 10.50 -19.33
C LYS A 159 -4.05 9.90 -20.67
N MET A 160 -3.14 9.36 -21.47
CA MET A 160 -3.47 8.72 -22.74
C MET A 160 -4.21 7.39 -22.54
N ILE A 161 -3.90 6.62 -21.49
CA ILE A 161 -4.60 5.36 -21.15
C ILE A 161 -6.03 5.63 -20.69
N GLN A 162 -6.31 6.79 -20.08
CA GLN A 162 -7.66 7.19 -19.64
C GLN A 162 -8.56 7.71 -20.77
N VAL A 163 -8.01 7.97 -21.98
CA VAL A 163 -8.81 8.43 -23.11
C VAL A 163 -9.46 7.23 -23.78
N PRO A 164 -10.82 7.18 -23.87
CA PRO A 164 -11.51 6.08 -24.54
C PRO A 164 -10.98 5.88 -25.97
N VAL A 165 -10.80 4.63 -26.36
CA VAL A 165 -10.22 4.22 -27.67
C VAL A 165 -10.92 4.92 -28.85
N ILE A 166 -12.21 5.25 -28.70
CA ILE A 166 -12.99 5.96 -29.72
C ILE A 166 -12.40 7.30 -30.11
N TYR A 167 -11.78 8.04 -29.17
CA TYR A 167 -11.13 9.34 -29.49
C TYR A 167 -9.87 9.16 -30.35
N TRP A 168 -9.15 8.06 -30.16
CA TRP A 168 -7.98 7.73 -30.99
C TRP A 168 -8.40 7.37 -32.41
N ILE A 169 -9.51 6.64 -32.57
CA ILE A 169 -10.10 6.32 -33.89
C ILE A 169 -10.54 7.60 -34.60
N LEU A 170 -11.24 8.50 -33.89
CA LEU A 170 -11.66 9.78 -34.47
C LEU A 170 -10.49 10.65 -34.90
N LEU A 171 -9.42 10.71 -34.08
CA LEU A 171 -8.21 11.44 -34.44
C LEU A 171 -7.56 10.89 -35.71
N LEU A 172 -7.47 9.55 -35.82
CA LEU A 172 -6.93 8.88 -37.00
C LEU A 172 -7.75 9.22 -38.27
N ILE A 173 -9.07 9.20 -38.18
CA ILE A 173 -9.97 9.57 -39.29
C ILE A 173 -9.74 11.02 -39.71
N ILE A 174 -9.62 11.96 -38.78
CA ILE A 174 -9.37 13.37 -39.07
C ILE A 174 -8.02 13.53 -39.80
N VAL A 175 -6.97 12.85 -39.33
CA VAL A 175 -5.66 12.90 -39.96
C VAL A 175 -5.70 12.38 -41.40
N LEU A 176 -6.39 11.24 -41.64
CA LEU A 176 -6.55 10.66 -42.97
C LEU A 176 -7.31 11.62 -43.90
N LEU A 177 -8.37 12.27 -43.44
CA LEU A 177 -9.12 13.24 -44.22
C LEU A 177 -8.27 14.48 -44.58
N LEU A 178 -7.41 14.92 -43.67
CA LEU A 178 -6.49 16.05 -43.95
C LEU A 178 -5.41 15.67 -44.98
N ILE A 179 -4.92 14.43 -44.94
CA ILE A 179 -3.96 13.91 -45.92
C ILE A 179 -4.61 13.83 -47.32
N ASP A 180 -5.86 13.27 -47.40
CA ASP A 180 -6.60 13.20 -48.67
C ASP A 180 -6.85 14.58 -49.27
N ARG A 181 -7.25 15.56 -48.44
CA ARG A 181 -7.41 16.96 -48.87
C ARG A 181 -6.11 17.56 -49.41
N LYS A 182 -4.96 17.28 -48.78
CA LYS A 182 -3.64 17.75 -49.26
C LYS A 182 -3.26 17.09 -50.58
N LEU A 183 -3.53 15.80 -50.73
CA LEU A 183 -3.22 15.08 -51.98
C LEU A 183 -4.08 15.57 -53.14
N LYS A 184 -5.38 15.80 -52.90
CA LYS A 184 -6.31 16.38 -53.91
C LYS A 184 -5.91 17.79 -54.35
N LYS A 185 -5.45 18.63 -53.40
CA LYS A 185 -4.92 19.96 -53.72
C LYS A 185 -3.63 19.93 -54.54
N LYS A 186 -2.73 18.96 -54.28
CA LYS A 186 -1.50 18.78 -55.07
C LYS A 186 -1.83 18.25 -56.46
N GLY A 187 -2.82 17.36 -56.64
CA GLY A 187 -3.25 16.87 -57.93
C GLY A 187 -3.84 17.95 -58.84
N LYS A 188 -4.70 18.85 -58.27
CA LYS A 188 -5.26 19.98 -59.04
C LYS A 188 -4.20 20.97 -59.54
N LYS A 189 -3.20 21.30 -58.70
CA LYS A 189 -2.10 22.20 -59.13
C LYS A 189 -1.22 21.61 -60.23
N LYS A 190 -1.15 20.28 -60.37
CA LYS A 190 -0.35 19.65 -61.41
C LYS A 190 -1.08 19.63 -62.80
N HIS A 191 -2.42 19.70 -62.79
CA HIS A 191 -3.23 19.76 -64.02
C HIS A 191 -3.40 21.19 -64.57
N GLU A 192 -3.15 22.22 -63.77
CA GLU A 192 -3.27 23.63 -64.19
C GLU A 192 -1.97 24.21 -64.78
N ASN A 193 -0.86 23.46 -64.67
CA ASN A 193 0.46 23.82 -65.17
C ASN A 193 0.95 22.92 -66.33
N SER A 194 0.07 22.16 -66.96
CA SER A 194 0.28 21.42 -68.19
C SER A 194 -0.61 21.97 -69.30
#